data_0bb8bfccecbd0d1b46260d989d154079
#
_entry.id   0bb8bfccecbd0d1b46260d989d154079
#
_cell.length_a   1.000
_cell.length_b   1.000
_cell.length_c   1.000
_cell.angle_alpha   90.00
_cell.angle_beta   90.00
_cell.angle_gamma   90.00
#
_symmetry.space_group_name_H-M   'P 1'
#
loop_
_entity.id
_entity.type
_entity.pdbx_description
1 polymer ?
#
loop_
_entity_poly.entity_id
_entity_poly.type
_entity_poly.pdbx_seq_one_letter_code
_entity_poly.pdbx_strand_id
1 'polypeptide(L)'
;MRRLLLGLLVVLVVPAPALAGNRISAFYYPWYGTSALDGAYQHWSQDGHSPPNDIASSYYPASGLYSSSDGLVVGAQMDEIRAAGIDEIAVSWWGIGSAEDQRMPLVVAAARSRGIAVAAHLEPYPGRTVDSVVADVAYLVATYGIKTFYVYRALDLPVADWASARTALHAYPGVTVYAQTPLAGAAAAAGFDGIYTYDIVTYGGNTFRRICDEAHRMQLLCAPSVGPGYDARRGSGDPVVKRRRNGRTYDSMWRLAIAAGADRVTITSYNEWHEGTQIEPAVPRNRARYRYLSYDGAWGLHGAAAEFAYLARTRYWADIFRKTSPLQLKTRAS
;
A
#
# COMPACT_ATOMS: atom_id res chain seq x y z
N MET A 1 36.06 -57.38 -22.37
CA MET A 1 34.69 -56.75 -22.30
C MET A 1 34.71 -55.59 -21.33
N ARG A 2 34.87 -54.36 -21.76
CA ARG A 2 34.83 -53.14 -20.96
C ARG A 2 33.38 -52.66 -20.93
N ARG A 3 32.74 -52.62 -19.78
CA ARG A 3 31.40 -52.01 -19.58
C ARG A 3 31.55 -50.51 -19.39
N LEU A 4 31.07 -49.72 -20.35
CA LEU A 4 30.88 -48.25 -20.16
C LEU A 4 29.67 -48.04 -19.27
N LEU A 5 29.89 -47.43 -18.11
CA LEU A 5 28.83 -46.87 -17.29
C LEU A 5 28.51 -45.45 -17.82
N LEU A 6 27.36 -45.31 -18.46
CA LEU A 6 26.81 -43.97 -18.80
C LEU A 6 26.19 -43.37 -17.53
N GLY A 7 26.85 -42.37 -16.96
CA GLY A 7 26.28 -41.57 -15.88
C GLY A 7 25.21 -40.61 -16.42
N LEU A 8 23.97 -40.80 -15.99
CA LEU A 8 22.85 -39.91 -16.29
C LEU A 8 22.96 -38.66 -15.44
N LEU A 9 23.37 -37.53 -16.05
CA LEU A 9 23.42 -36.22 -15.38
C LEU A 9 21.98 -35.68 -15.28
N VAL A 10 21.32 -35.82 -14.13
CA VAL A 10 20.04 -35.19 -13.86
C VAL A 10 20.26 -33.71 -13.58
N VAL A 11 20.03 -32.86 -14.56
CA VAL A 11 20.00 -31.41 -14.37
C VAL A 11 18.68 -31.07 -13.66
N LEU A 12 18.76 -30.82 -12.36
CA LEU A 12 17.67 -30.21 -11.59
C LEU A 12 17.47 -28.77 -12.11
N VAL A 13 16.49 -28.60 -12.97
CA VAL A 13 15.98 -27.27 -13.32
C VAL A 13 15.22 -26.74 -12.09
N VAL A 14 15.90 -25.95 -11.26
CA VAL A 14 15.25 -25.16 -10.22
C VAL A 14 14.39 -24.13 -10.95
N PRO A 15 13.05 -24.16 -10.84
CA PRO A 15 12.23 -23.12 -11.44
C PRO A 15 12.65 -21.78 -10.83
N ALA A 16 13.08 -20.84 -11.67
CA ALA A 16 13.26 -19.46 -11.25
C ALA A 16 11.99 -18.98 -10.54
N PRO A 17 12.08 -18.27 -9.42
CA PRO A 17 10.90 -17.72 -8.76
C PRO A 17 10.12 -16.95 -9.82
N ALA A 18 8.84 -17.26 -9.97
CA ALA A 18 7.97 -16.54 -10.87
C ALA A 18 8.06 -15.07 -10.43
N LEU A 19 8.71 -14.23 -11.26
CA LEU A 19 8.78 -12.79 -11.04
C LEU A 19 7.36 -12.33 -10.78
N ALA A 20 7.10 -11.83 -9.57
CA ALA A 20 5.78 -11.36 -9.16
C ALA A 20 5.37 -10.30 -10.18
N GLY A 21 4.42 -10.65 -11.07
CA GLY A 21 3.99 -9.77 -12.14
C GLY A 21 3.57 -8.42 -11.59
N ASN A 22 3.59 -7.39 -12.43
CA ASN A 22 3.22 -6.00 -12.15
C ASN A 22 2.00 -5.88 -11.24
N ARG A 23 2.19 -6.00 -9.92
CA ARG A 23 1.14 -5.92 -8.92
C ARG A 23 0.90 -4.48 -8.49
N ILE A 24 -0.33 -4.19 -8.16
CA ILE A 24 -0.77 -2.92 -7.61
C ILE A 24 -1.27 -3.18 -6.21
N SER A 25 -0.65 -2.52 -5.23
CA SER A 25 -1.04 -2.60 -3.82
C SER A 25 -1.58 -1.24 -3.37
N ALA A 26 -2.58 -1.23 -2.50
CA ALA A 26 -3.03 0.01 -1.86
C ALA A 26 -2.87 -0.09 -0.34
N PHE A 27 -2.34 0.96 0.29
CA PHE A 27 -2.32 1.04 1.74
C PHE A 27 -3.74 1.20 2.25
N TYR A 28 -4.13 0.33 3.19
CA TYR A 28 -5.46 0.21 3.76
C TYR A 28 -5.41 0.33 5.28
N TYR A 29 -6.26 1.19 5.84
CA TYR A 29 -6.26 1.56 7.26
C TYR A 29 -7.54 1.10 7.95
N PRO A 30 -7.52 -0.02 8.71
CA PRO A 30 -8.67 -0.55 9.43
C PRO A 30 -8.77 0.01 10.85
N TRP A 31 -8.65 1.31 11.06
CA TRP A 31 -8.58 1.94 12.37
C TRP A 31 -9.75 2.85 12.71
N TYR A 32 -10.70 3.02 11.79
CA TYR A 32 -11.87 3.86 12.01
C TYR A 32 -12.92 3.18 12.89
N GLY A 33 -13.56 3.97 13.77
CA GLY A 33 -14.64 3.49 14.61
C GLY A 33 -15.81 4.46 14.67
N THR A 34 -16.99 3.94 15.03
CA THR A 34 -18.18 4.73 15.33
C THR A 34 -18.65 4.50 16.76
N SER A 35 -19.33 5.48 17.35
CA SER A 35 -19.87 5.32 18.70
C SER A 35 -20.86 4.16 18.83
N ALA A 36 -21.54 3.81 17.74
CA ALA A 36 -22.52 2.72 17.73
C ALA A 36 -21.89 1.32 17.79
N LEU A 37 -20.76 1.10 17.11
CA LEU A 37 -20.09 -0.21 17.05
C LEU A 37 -18.86 -0.31 17.95
N ASP A 38 -18.13 0.80 18.12
CA ASP A 38 -16.82 0.79 18.80
C ASP A 38 -16.83 1.63 20.09
N GLY A 39 -18.00 2.15 20.49
CA GLY A 39 -18.15 3.01 21.68
C GLY A 39 -17.60 4.43 21.52
N ALA A 40 -16.85 4.72 20.45
CA ALA A 40 -16.29 6.03 20.14
C ALA A 40 -16.04 6.21 18.64
N TYR A 41 -15.92 7.46 18.21
CA TYR A 41 -15.49 7.80 16.84
C TYR A 41 -13.96 7.70 16.72
N GLN A 42 -13.43 6.48 16.71
CA GLN A 42 -11.99 6.23 16.59
C GLN A 42 -11.47 6.84 15.29
N HIS A 43 -10.36 7.56 15.37
CA HIS A 43 -9.70 8.32 14.32
C HIS A 43 -10.54 9.47 13.71
N TRP A 44 -11.86 9.39 13.61
CA TRP A 44 -12.69 10.50 13.11
C TRP A 44 -12.66 11.74 14.02
N SER A 45 -12.48 11.54 15.34
CA SER A 45 -12.43 12.60 16.37
C SER A 45 -11.01 13.08 16.69
N GLN A 46 -10.01 12.62 15.97
CA GLN A 46 -8.61 12.99 16.18
C GLN A 46 -8.44 14.53 16.16
N ASP A 47 -7.45 15.04 16.86
CA ASP A 47 -7.07 16.45 16.88
C ASP A 47 -8.20 17.41 17.35
N GLY A 48 -9.07 16.93 18.23
CA GLY A 48 -10.14 17.72 18.84
C GLY A 48 -11.39 17.91 17.99
N HIS A 49 -11.50 17.22 16.87
CA HIS A 49 -12.71 17.23 16.05
C HIS A 49 -13.89 16.50 16.69
N SER A 50 -15.11 16.94 16.40
CA SER A 50 -16.36 16.45 17.00
C SER A 50 -17.30 15.83 15.96
N PRO A 51 -17.10 14.54 15.62
CA PRO A 51 -17.99 13.82 14.71
C PRO A 51 -19.46 13.79 15.20
N PRO A 52 -20.43 13.62 14.30
CA PRO A 52 -20.29 13.30 12.86
C PRO A 52 -20.18 14.53 11.95
N ASN A 53 -20.28 15.74 12.47
CA ASN A 53 -20.35 16.96 11.67
C ASN A 53 -19.00 17.61 11.42
N ASP A 54 -18.05 17.38 12.29
CA ASP A 54 -16.70 17.90 12.24
C ASP A 54 -15.72 16.73 12.45
N ILE A 55 -14.96 16.37 11.42
CA ILE A 55 -14.06 15.22 11.45
C ILE A 55 -12.61 15.61 11.15
N ALA A 56 -11.69 14.78 11.61
CA ALA A 56 -10.24 14.92 11.41
C ALA A 56 -9.82 14.59 9.97
N SER A 57 -10.48 15.20 8.98
CA SER A 57 -10.17 15.02 7.56
C SER A 57 -10.57 16.25 6.76
N SER A 58 -9.80 16.57 5.74
CA SER A 58 -10.13 17.62 4.77
C SER A 58 -11.24 17.21 3.79
N TYR A 59 -11.53 15.89 3.68
CA TYR A 59 -12.57 15.31 2.84
C TYR A 59 -13.61 14.59 3.69
N TYR A 60 -14.78 14.26 3.11
CA TYR A 60 -15.83 13.53 3.79
C TYR A 60 -16.20 12.25 3.01
N PRO A 61 -16.22 11.05 3.68
CA PRO A 61 -16.51 9.79 3.00
C PRO A 61 -17.91 9.76 2.37
N ALA A 62 -18.04 9.20 1.17
CA ALA A 62 -19.32 8.99 0.50
C ALA A 62 -20.23 8.05 1.29
N SER A 63 -19.66 7.03 1.93
CA SER A 63 -20.34 6.09 2.81
C SER A 63 -20.79 6.69 4.17
N GLY A 64 -20.43 7.97 4.43
CA GLY A 64 -20.54 8.53 5.78
C GLY A 64 -19.43 8.04 6.70
N LEU A 65 -19.52 8.35 8.00
CA LEU A 65 -18.55 7.83 8.97
C LEU A 65 -18.84 6.36 9.23
N TYR A 66 -17.81 5.56 9.18
CA TYR A 66 -17.90 4.11 9.28
C TYR A 66 -16.99 3.55 10.38
N SER A 67 -17.28 2.32 10.76
CA SER A 67 -16.42 1.47 11.56
C SER A 67 -15.69 0.46 10.67
N SER A 68 -14.40 0.31 10.89
CA SER A 68 -13.61 -0.78 10.30
C SER A 68 -13.92 -2.15 10.93
N SER A 69 -14.79 -2.19 11.94
CA SER A 69 -15.36 -3.42 12.52
C SER A 69 -16.68 -3.84 11.84
N ASP A 70 -17.22 -3.01 10.93
CA ASP A 70 -18.43 -3.32 10.19
C ASP A 70 -18.12 -4.15 8.93
N GLY A 71 -18.57 -5.41 8.92
CA GLY A 71 -18.34 -6.32 7.80
C GLY A 71 -18.98 -5.89 6.48
N LEU A 72 -20.09 -5.12 6.53
CA LEU A 72 -20.73 -4.59 5.32
C LEU A 72 -19.88 -3.48 4.71
N VAL A 73 -19.33 -2.60 5.55
CA VAL A 73 -18.43 -1.52 5.11
C VAL A 73 -17.15 -2.11 4.53
N VAL A 74 -16.47 -2.98 5.28
CA VAL A 74 -15.22 -3.62 4.81
C VAL A 74 -15.47 -4.40 3.51
N GLY A 75 -16.62 -5.09 3.42
CA GLY A 75 -17.02 -5.79 2.19
C GLY A 75 -17.16 -4.86 1.00
N ALA A 76 -17.88 -3.74 1.15
CA ALA A 76 -18.08 -2.74 0.09
C ALA A 76 -16.72 -2.11 -0.34
N GLN A 77 -15.85 -1.79 0.62
CA GLN A 77 -14.51 -1.28 0.32
C GLN A 77 -13.68 -2.27 -0.50
N MET A 78 -13.75 -3.57 -0.19
CA MET A 78 -13.06 -4.60 -0.99
C MET A 78 -13.65 -4.74 -2.40
N ASP A 79 -14.98 -4.54 -2.58
CA ASP A 79 -15.60 -4.50 -3.90
C ASP A 79 -15.11 -3.31 -4.72
N GLU A 80 -14.96 -2.14 -4.13
CA GLU A 80 -14.38 -0.94 -4.75
C GLU A 80 -12.91 -1.14 -5.13
N ILE A 81 -12.10 -1.70 -4.23
CA ILE A 81 -10.69 -2.01 -4.45
C ILE A 81 -10.52 -2.97 -5.63
N ARG A 82 -11.34 -4.03 -5.69
CA ARG A 82 -11.34 -4.98 -6.79
C ARG A 82 -11.76 -4.31 -8.12
N ALA A 83 -12.83 -3.51 -8.09
CA ALA A 83 -13.31 -2.80 -9.27
C ALA A 83 -12.25 -1.81 -9.81
N ALA A 84 -11.48 -1.18 -8.93
CA ALA A 84 -10.35 -0.32 -9.29
C ALA A 84 -9.15 -1.09 -9.86
N GLY A 85 -9.18 -2.42 -9.88
CA GLY A 85 -8.10 -3.25 -10.40
C GLY A 85 -6.88 -3.31 -9.49
N ILE A 86 -7.05 -3.12 -8.20
CA ILE A 86 -6.01 -3.29 -7.19
C ILE A 86 -5.91 -4.77 -6.84
N ASP A 87 -4.69 -5.31 -6.84
CA ASP A 87 -4.44 -6.75 -6.66
C ASP A 87 -4.23 -7.12 -5.19
N GLU A 88 -3.80 -6.16 -4.38
CA GLU A 88 -3.35 -6.38 -3.00
C GLU A 88 -3.67 -5.16 -2.13
N ILE A 89 -4.08 -5.40 -0.90
CA ILE A 89 -4.09 -4.36 0.14
C ILE A 89 -2.90 -4.56 1.08
N ALA A 90 -2.19 -3.48 1.40
CA ALA A 90 -1.18 -3.43 2.44
C ALA A 90 -1.84 -2.85 3.70
N VAL A 91 -2.23 -3.73 4.62
CA VAL A 91 -2.99 -3.36 5.81
C VAL A 91 -2.06 -2.72 6.84
N SER A 92 -2.35 -1.48 7.24
CA SER A 92 -1.67 -0.81 8.36
C SER A 92 -1.84 -1.65 9.63
N TRP A 93 -0.71 -2.03 10.26
CA TRP A 93 -0.69 -2.95 11.38
C TRP A 93 0.30 -2.48 12.46
N TRP A 94 -0.20 -2.29 13.67
CA TRP A 94 0.49 -1.64 14.79
C TRP A 94 0.93 -2.59 15.92
N GLY A 95 1.11 -3.86 15.59
CA GLY A 95 1.54 -4.87 16.56
C GLY A 95 0.41 -5.79 17.04
N ILE A 96 0.79 -6.93 17.60
CA ILE A 96 -0.14 -7.92 18.14
C ILE A 96 -1.00 -7.28 19.24
N GLY A 97 -2.33 -7.48 19.16
CA GLY A 97 -3.32 -6.95 20.10
C GLY A 97 -3.74 -5.50 19.85
N SER A 98 -3.19 -4.82 18.83
CA SER A 98 -3.69 -3.50 18.40
C SER A 98 -5.13 -3.59 17.88
N ALA A 99 -5.79 -2.45 17.72
CA ALA A 99 -7.14 -2.40 17.13
C ALA A 99 -7.14 -2.93 15.70
N GLU A 100 -6.08 -2.66 14.95
CA GLU A 100 -5.88 -3.15 13.58
C GLU A 100 -5.71 -4.68 13.57
N ASP A 101 -4.92 -5.24 14.51
CA ASP A 101 -4.74 -6.68 14.64
C ASP A 101 -6.06 -7.39 14.97
N GLN A 102 -6.87 -6.82 15.85
CA GLN A 102 -8.20 -7.36 16.19
C GLN A 102 -9.16 -7.36 14.99
N ARG A 103 -8.98 -6.44 14.04
CA ARG A 103 -9.78 -6.31 12.81
C ARG A 103 -9.23 -7.14 11.64
N MET A 104 -7.99 -7.64 11.73
CA MET A 104 -7.36 -8.44 10.68
C MET A 104 -8.18 -9.64 10.22
N PRO A 105 -8.83 -10.45 11.08
CA PRO A 105 -9.62 -11.59 10.63
C PRO A 105 -10.73 -11.18 9.66
N LEU A 106 -11.44 -10.08 9.95
CA LEU A 106 -12.50 -9.54 9.10
C LEU A 106 -11.95 -9.04 7.76
N VAL A 107 -10.89 -8.21 7.81
CA VAL A 107 -10.28 -7.63 6.61
C VAL A 107 -9.71 -8.72 5.70
N VAL A 108 -8.99 -9.69 6.25
CA VAL A 108 -8.42 -10.82 5.49
C VAL A 108 -9.50 -11.66 4.83
N ALA A 109 -10.57 -11.98 5.56
CA ALA A 109 -11.68 -12.75 5.01
C ALA A 109 -12.40 -12.00 3.87
N ALA A 110 -12.69 -10.71 4.06
CA ALA A 110 -13.35 -9.87 3.07
C ALA A 110 -12.49 -9.69 1.80
N ALA A 111 -11.19 -9.47 1.94
CA ALA A 111 -10.27 -9.34 0.81
C ALA A 111 -10.16 -10.64 0.01
N ARG A 112 -9.91 -11.76 0.69
CA ARG A 112 -9.73 -13.06 0.06
C ARG A 112 -10.97 -13.58 -0.66
N SER A 113 -12.16 -13.37 -0.09
CA SER A 113 -13.42 -13.73 -0.74
C SER A 113 -13.62 -13.03 -2.09
N ARG A 114 -12.89 -11.95 -2.34
CA ARG A 114 -12.90 -11.16 -3.58
C ARG A 114 -11.65 -11.35 -4.44
N GLY A 115 -10.76 -12.27 -4.07
CA GLY A 115 -9.52 -12.53 -4.78
C GLY A 115 -8.47 -11.43 -4.65
N ILE A 116 -8.56 -10.61 -3.60
CA ILE A 116 -7.57 -9.58 -3.27
C ILE A 116 -6.54 -10.19 -2.32
N ALA A 117 -5.25 -10.06 -2.64
CA ALA A 117 -4.17 -10.47 -1.76
C ALA A 117 -4.06 -9.51 -0.57
N VAL A 118 -3.55 -10.02 0.55
CA VAL A 118 -3.30 -9.22 1.74
C VAL A 118 -1.81 -9.22 2.06
N ALA A 119 -1.25 -8.03 2.15
CA ALA A 119 0.07 -7.71 2.69
C ALA A 119 -0.08 -7.00 4.03
N ALA A 120 0.97 -6.97 4.84
CA ALA A 120 1.02 -6.14 6.04
C ALA A 120 1.92 -4.93 5.84
N HIS A 121 1.46 -3.76 6.25
CA HIS A 121 2.24 -2.54 6.41
C HIS A 121 2.59 -2.41 7.88
N LEU A 122 3.84 -2.77 8.22
CA LEU A 122 4.32 -2.83 9.60
C LEU A 122 4.70 -1.43 10.08
N GLU A 123 3.89 -0.88 10.96
CA GLU A 123 3.99 0.49 11.46
C GLU A 123 5.03 0.65 12.59
N PRO A 124 5.51 1.87 12.85
CA PRO A 124 6.53 2.13 13.86
C PRO A 124 5.92 2.22 15.27
N TYR A 125 5.32 1.15 15.76
CA TYR A 125 4.72 1.13 17.10
C TYR A 125 5.77 1.33 18.22
N PRO A 126 5.37 1.80 19.41
CA PRO A 126 6.29 2.01 20.54
C PRO A 126 7.04 0.73 20.92
N GLY A 127 8.36 0.82 21.05
CA GLY A 127 9.22 -0.31 21.41
C GLY A 127 9.52 -1.28 20.25
N ARG A 128 9.17 -0.92 19.00
CA ARG A 128 9.52 -1.73 17.83
C ARG A 128 11.04 -1.90 17.71
N THR A 129 11.49 -3.14 17.57
CA THR A 129 12.87 -3.54 17.27
C THR A 129 12.89 -4.44 16.05
N VAL A 130 14.07 -4.77 15.53
CA VAL A 130 14.17 -5.75 14.44
C VAL A 130 13.66 -7.13 14.87
N ASP A 131 13.98 -7.56 16.10
CA ASP A 131 13.51 -8.85 16.63
C ASP A 131 11.99 -8.89 16.76
N SER A 132 11.36 -7.77 17.20
CA SER A 132 9.90 -7.70 17.25
C SER A 132 9.28 -7.79 15.85
N VAL A 133 9.89 -7.15 14.84
CA VAL A 133 9.41 -7.25 13.44
C VAL A 133 9.55 -8.68 12.91
N VAL A 134 10.62 -9.40 13.25
CA VAL A 134 10.76 -10.84 12.92
C VAL A 134 9.63 -11.66 13.54
N ALA A 135 9.31 -11.42 14.80
CA ALA A 135 8.20 -12.09 15.49
C ALA A 135 6.84 -11.74 14.88
N ASP A 136 6.64 -10.47 14.49
CA ASP A 136 5.44 -9.99 13.79
C ASP A 136 5.25 -10.68 12.43
N VAL A 137 6.32 -10.79 11.65
CA VAL A 137 6.32 -11.51 10.37
C VAL A 137 5.93 -12.98 10.61
N ALA A 138 6.56 -13.65 11.61
CA ALA A 138 6.25 -15.02 11.95
C ALA A 138 4.76 -15.20 12.33
N TYR A 139 4.24 -14.33 13.18
CA TYR A 139 2.84 -14.32 13.60
C TYR A 139 1.88 -14.14 12.41
N LEU A 140 2.10 -13.14 11.57
CA LEU A 140 1.23 -12.83 10.43
C LEU A 140 1.29 -13.90 9.33
N VAL A 141 2.45 -14.55 9.14
CA VAL A 141 2.57 -15.70 8.25
C VAL A 141 1.81 -16.91 8.82
N ALA A 142 2.00 -17.23 10.10
CA ALA A 142 1.37 -18.39 10.72
C ALA A 142 -0.14 -18.24 10.82
N THR A 143 -0.62 -17.05 11.20
CA THR A 143 -2.05 -16.80 11.44
C THR A 143 -2.83 -16.57 10.15
N TYR A 144 -2.27 -15.80 9.23
CA TYR A 144 -2.98 -15.34 8.04
C TYR A 144 -2.32 -15.77 6.73
N GLY A 145 -1.16 -16.43 6.72
CA GLY A 145 -0.44 -16.81 5.50
C GLY A 145 0.00 -15.60 4.66
N ILE A 146 0.22 -14.46 5.29
CA ILE A 146 0.71 -13.23 4.62
C ILE A 146 2.13 -13.46 4.14
N LYS A 147 2.44 -13.03 2.92
CA LYS A 147 3.75 -13.23 2.28
C LYS A 147 4.43 -11.93 1.85
N THR A 148 3.73 -10.81 1.83
CA THR A 148 4.28 -9.51 1.47
C THR A 148 4.23 -8.58 2.68
N PHE A 149 5.37 -7.97 3.00
CA PHE A 149 5.52 -7.07 4.14
C PHE A 149 6.15 -5.76 3.67
N TYR A 150 5.55 -4.65 4.07
CA TYR A 150 6.05 -3.29 3.88
C TYR A 150 6.45 -2.74 5.23
N VAL A 151 7.74 -2.58 5.50
CA VAL A 151 8.24 -2.05 6.77
C VAL A 151 8.35 -0.53 6.68
N TYR A 152 7.45 0.18 7.36
CA TYR A 152 7.47 1.64 7.38
C TYR A 152 8.61 2.13 8.29
N ARG A 153 9.32 3.19 7.85
CA ARG A 153 10.49 3.73 8.56
C ARG A 153 11.51 2.64 8.94
N ALA A 154 11.80 1.75 7.99
CA ALA A 154 12.66 0.59 8.23
C ALA A 154 14.06 0.98 8.72
N LEU A 155 14.64 2.05 8.16
CA LEU A 155 15.99 2.49 8.48
C LEU A 155 16.10 3.38 9.74
N ASP A 156 15.00 3.56 10.47
CA ASP A 156 15.07 4.06 11.86
C ASP A 156 15.69 3.01 12.79
N LEU A 157 15.71 1.76 12.37
CA LEU A 157 16.40 0.65 13.03
C LEU A 157 17.74 0.38 12.34
N PRO A 158 18.76 -0.09 13.09
CA PRO A 158 20.10 -0.26 12.56
C PRO A 158 20.18 -1.27 11.41
N VAL A 159 20.89 -0.93 10.34
CA VAL A 159 21.13 -1.81 9.18
C VAL A 159 21.80 -3.13 9.59
N ALA A 160 22.72 -3.10 10.58
CA ALA A 160 23.42 -4.30 11.06
C ALA A 160 22.45 -5.29 11.73
N ASP A 161 21.45 -4.80 12.48
CA ASP A 161 20.47 -5.64 13.13
C ASP A 161 19.57 -6.31 12.09
N TRP A 162 19.14 -5.59 11.06
CA TRP A 162 18.40 -6.14 9.92
C TRP A 162 19.21 -7.22 9.18
N ALA A 163 20.49 -6.95 8.89
CA ALA A 163 21.36 -7.92 8.23
C ALA A 163 21.50 -9.21 9.04
N SER A 164 21.59 -9.10 10.38
CA SER A 164 21.65 -10.24 11.29
C SER A 164 20.33 -11.03 11.31
N ALA A 165 19.19 -10.34 11.19
CA ALA A 165 17.87 -10.95 11.19
C ALA A 165 17.43 -11.51 9.82
N ARG A 166 18.18 -11.29 8.75
CA ARG A 166 17.83 -11.65 7.37
C ARG A 166 17.32 -13.10 7.24
N THR A 167 18.05 -14.07 7.79
CA THR A 167 17.67 -15.50 7.70
C THR A 167 16.32 -15.76 8.38
N ALA A 168 16.08 -15.14 9.53
CA ALA A 168 14.83 -15.28 10.26
C ALA A 168 13.65 -14.64 9.52
N LEU A 169 13.84 -13.45 8.93
CA LEU A 169 12.83 -12.79 8.10
C LEU A 169 12.41 -13.65 6.90
N HIS A 170 13.35 -14.38 6.29
CA HIS A 170 13.13 -15.23 5.12
C HIS A 170 12.95 -16.71 5.46
N ALA A 171 12.73 -17.07 6.75
CA ALA A 171 12.52 -18.44 7.17
C ALA A 171 11.27 -19.10 6.53
N TYR A 172 10.33 -18.28 6.06
CA TYR A 172 9.09 -18.75 5.45
C TYR A 172 9.14 -18.64 3.92
N PRO A 173 8.93 -19.73 3.17
CA PRO A 173 8.99 -19.70 1.70
C PRO A 173 8.05 -18.69 1.08
N GLY A 174 8.60 -17.87 0.15
CA GLY A 174 7.85 -16.88 -0.62
C GLY A 174 7.55 -15.58 0.13
N VAL A 175 8.12 -15.38 1.31
CA VAL A 175 8.07 -14.07 2.00
C VAL A 175 8.90 -13.07 1.21
N THR A 176 8.37 -11.85 1.07
CA THR A 176 9.01 -10.70 0.44
C THR A 176 8.85 -9.50 1.34
N VAL A 177 9.96 -8.84 1.69
CA VAL A 177 10.00 -7.72 2.63
C VAL A 177 10.54 -6.46 1.96
N TYR A 178 9.73 -5.41 1.96
CA TYR A 178 10.06 -4.10 1.39
C TYR A 178 10.41 -3.10 2.50
N ALA A 179 11.51 -2.36 2.34
CA ALA A 179 11.85 -1.23 3.21
C ALA A 179 11.25 0.08 2.68
N GLN A 180 10.64 0.88 3.54
CA GLN A 180 10.31 2.28 3.19
C GLN A 180 11.59 3.11 3.23
N THR A 181 12.16 3.34 2.05
CA THR A 181 13.37 4.16 1.90
C THR A 181 13.68 4.43 0.42
N PRO A 182 14.31 5.56 0.06
CA PRO A 182 14.94 5.78 -1.25
C PRO A 182 16.38 5.27 -1.30
N LEU A 183 16.97 4.77 -0.20
CA LEU A 183 18.36 4.40 -0.05
C LEU A 183 18.56 2.91 -0.36
N ALA A 184 18.56 2.56 -1.65
CA ALA A 184 18.65 1.17 -2.10
C ALA A 184 19.88 0.43 -1.57
N GLY A 185 21.05 1.08 -1.50
CA GLY A 185 22.26 0.47 -0.93
C GLY A 185 22.11 0.06 0.54
N ALA A 186 21.46 0.88 1.37
CA ALA A 186 21.20 0.56 2.77
C ALA A 186 20.18 -0.58 2.90
N ALA A 187 19.11 -0.56 2.08
CA ALA A 187 18.13 -1.63 2.07
C ALA A 187 18.73 -2.98 1.64
N ALA A 188 19.60 -3.00 0.63
CA ALA A 188 20.30 -4.19 0.20
C ALA A 188 21.24 -4.73 1.29
N ALA A 189 22.02 -3.85 1.94
CA ALA A 189 22.89 -4.21 3.06
C ALA A 189 22.11 -4.77 4.26
N ALA A 190 20.91 -4.24 4.51
CA ALA A 190 19.99 -4.71 5.53
C ALA A 190 19.32 -6.06 5.16
N GLY A 191 19.36 -6.50 3.91
CA GLY A 191 18.82 -7.78 3.45
C GLY A 191 17.35 -7.75 3.06
N PHE A 192 16.79 -6.57 2.73
CA PHE A 192 15.46 -6.44 2.16
C PHE A 192 15.39 -6.92 0.71
N ASP A 193 14.21 -7.31 0.25
CA ASP A 193 13.97 -7.76 -1.15
C ASP A 193 13.62 -6.60 -2.07
N GLY A 194 13.16 -5.49 -1.51
CA GLY A 194 12.74 -4.33 -2.28
C GLY A 194 12.63 -3.06 -1.44
N ILE A 195 12.33 -1.97 -2.13
CA ILE A 195 12.07 -0.67 -1.52
C ILE A 195 10.73 -0.10 -2.01
N TYR A 196 10.09 0.72 -1.17
CA TYR A 196 8.93 1.52 -1.52
C TYR A 196 9.03 2.92 -0.91
N THR A 197 8.29 3.90 -1.42
CA THR A 197 8.48 5.29 -1.03
C THR A 197 7.46 5.84 -0.04
N TYR A 198 6.24 5.34 0.00
CA TYR A 198 5.08 5.79 0.79
C TYR A 198 4.77 7.29 0.68
N ASP A 199 5.63 8.14 1.22
CA ASP A 199 5.46 9.60 1.28
C ASP A 199 5.45 10.23 -0.13
N ILE A 200 4.25 10.56 -0.59
CA ILE A 200 4.03 11.15 -1.91
C ILE A 200 4.37 12.64 -1.99
N VAL A 201 4.61 13.30 -0.88
CA VAL A 201 5.04 14.71 -0.84
C VAL A 201 6.52 14.79 -1.15
N THR A 202 7.32 14.08 -0.37
CA THR A 202 8.79 14.02 -0.51
C THR A 202 9.21 13.28 -1.78
N TYR A 203 8.59 12.14 -2.08
CA TYR A 203 8.92 11.32 -3.25
C TYR A 203 7.88 11.52 -4.35
N GLY A 204 7.89 12.71 -4.95
CA GLY A 204 7.12 12.98 -6.17
C GLY A 204 7.64 12.16 -7.35
N GLY A 205 6.80 11.93 -8.36
CA GLY A 205 7.13 11.07 -9.50
C GLY A 205 8.47 11.38 -10.21
N ASN A 206 8.98 12.61 -10.12
CA ASN A 206 10.27 13.01 -10.68
C ASN A 206 11.48 12.29 -10.05
N THR A 207 11.33 11.70 -8.85
CA THR A 207 12.39 10.95 -8.17
C THR A 207 12.37 9.45 -8.50
N PHE A 208 11.27 8.93 -9.02
CA PHE A 208 11.04 7.49 -9.18
C PHE A 208 12.08 6.81 -10.07
N ARG A 209 12.42 7.42 -11.22
CA ARG A 209 13.44 6.85 -12.11
C ARG A 209 14.75 6.60 -11.38
N ARG A 210 15.29 7.62 -10.71
CA ARG A 210 16.56 7.49 -9.97
C ARG A 210 16.47 6.41 -8.89
N ILE A 211 15.36 6.36 -8.14
CA ILE A 211 15.14 5.39 -7.06
C ILE A 211 15.08 3.97 -7.63
N CYS A 212 14.30 3.73 -8.70
CA CYS A 212 14.16 2.40 -9.29
C CYS A 212 15.43 1.95 -10.01
N ASP A 213 16.12 2.84 -10.74
CA ASP A 213 17.42 2.52 -11.37
C ASP A 213 18.45 2.08 -10.33
N GLU A 214 18.46 2.70 -9.14
CA GLU A 214 19.35 2.34 -8.05
C GLU A 214 18.93 1.01 -7.39
N ALA A 215 17.63 0.81 -7.15
CA ALA A 215 17.11 -0.44 -6.63
C ALA A 215 17.48 -1.62 -7.54
N HIS A 216 17.28 -1.49 -8.85
CA HIS A 216 17.60 -2.54 -9.81
C HIS A 216 19.10 -2.83 -9.90
N ARG A 217 19.96 -1.80 -9.78
CA ARG A 217 21.42 -2.03 -9.69
C ARG A 217 21.81 -2.83 -8.44
N MET A 218 21.06 -2.70 -7.36
CA MET A 218 21.25 -3.46 -6.11
C MET A 218 20.45 -4.78 -6.08
N GLN A 219 19.82 -5.17 -7.21
CA GLN A 219 18.99 -6.36 -7.33
C GLN A 219 17.75 -6.35 -6.40
N LEU A 220 17.26 -5.17 -6.06
CA LEU A 220 16.05 -4.97 -5.27
C LEU A 220 14.85 -4.68 -6.18
N LEU A 221 13.68 -5.12 -5.73
CA LEU A 221 12.40 -4.71 -6.31
C LEU A 221 12.11 -3.24 -6.00
N CYS A 222 11.56 -2.50 -6.99
CA CYS A 222 11.17 -1.11 -6.83
C CYS A 222 9.66 -0.97 -6.84
N ALA A 223 9.10 -0.44 -5.73
CA ALA A 223 7.67 -0.22 -5.55
C ALA A 223 7.37 1.26 -5.22
N PRO A 224 7.49 2.20 -6.18
CA PRO A 224 7.18 3.59 -5.91
C PRO A 224 5.71 3.78 -5.55
N SER A 225 5.45 4.71 -4.61
CA SER A 225 4.10 5.03 -4.17
C SER A 225 3.52 6.18 -4.96
N VAL A 226 2.38 5.96 -5.60
CA VAL A 226 1.61 6.99 -6.27
C VAL A 226 0.47 7.46 -5.38
N GLY A 227 0.08 8.72 -5.48
CA GLY A 227 -1.04 9.24 -4.70
C GLY A 227 -1.71 10.43 -5.35
N PRO A 228 -2.99 10.67 -5.00
CA PRO A 228 -3.80 11.70 -5.64
C PRO A 228 -3.43 13.13 -5.19
N GLY A 229 -2.96 13.26 -3.98
CA GLY A 229 -2.60 14.50 -3.29
C GLY A 229 -2.47 14.26 -1.80
N TYR A 230 -2.16 15.30 -1.05
CA TYR A 230 -1.99 15.27 0.41
C TYR A 230 -2.55 16.57 1.01
N ASP A 231 -3.34 16.45 2.08
CA ASP A 231 -3.85 17.58 2.85
C ASP A 231 -4.20 17.11 4.28
N ALA A 232 -3.21 17.14 5.18
CA ALA A 232 -3.35 16.68 6.55
C ALA A 232 -3.65 17.83 7.55
N ARG A 233 -4.00 19.03 7.07
CA ARG A 233 -4.20 20.20 7.92
C ARG A 233 -5.28 19.99 8.98
N ARG A 234 -6.27 19.13 8.73
CA ARG A 234 -7.31 18.79 9.70
C ARG A 234 -7.04 17.50 10.46
N GLY A 235 -6.25 16.58 9.91
CA GLY A 235 -5.97 15.29 10.54
C GLY A 235 -4.84 15.33 11.55
N SER A 236 -3.81 16.14 11.29
CA SER A 236 -2.61 16.24 12.14
C SER A 236 -2.04 17.64 12.27
N GLY A 237 -2.71 18.66 11.73
CA GLY A 237 -2.20 20.04 11.74
C GLY A 237 -1.02 20.31 10.81
N ASP A 238 -0.58 19.33 9.99
CA ASP A 238 0.51 19.54 9.03
C ASP A 238 0.12 20.57 7.98
N PRO A 239 0.85 21.70 7.86
CA PRO A 239 0.53 22.76 6.90
C PRO A 239 0.82 22.38 5.45
N VAL A 240 1.54 21.31 5.20
CA VAL A 240 1.94 20.91 3.84
C VAL A 240 0.72 20.44 3.04
N VAL A 241 0.64 20.91 1.78
CA VAL A 241 -0.43 20.50 0.86
C VAL A 241 0.14 20.13 -0.51
N LYS A 242 -0.10 18.92 -0.95
CA LYS A 242 0.06 18.49 -2.34
C LYS A 242 -1.31 18.46 -3.00
N ARG A 243 -1.60 19.47 -3.83
CA ARG A 243 -2.91 19.61 -4.47
C ARG A 243 -3.19 18.47 -5.46
N ARG A 244 -4.42 17.96 -5.49
CA ARG A 244 -4.89 16.92 -6.44
C ARG A 244 -4.94 17.42 -7.90
N ARG A 245 -5.10 18.73 -8.14
CA ARG A 245 -5.11 19.37 -9.47
C ARG A 245 -6.10 18.72 -10.44
N ASN A 246 -7.31 18.46 -9.99
CA ASN A 246 -8.35 17.78 -10.77
C ASN A 246 -7.84 16.44 -11.36
N GLY A 247 -7.10 15.67 -10.57
CA GLY A 247 -6.58 14.35 -10.94
C GLY A 247 -5.20 14.36 -11.62
N ARG A 248 -4.71 15.53 -12.10
CA ARG A 248 -3.42 15.61 -12.83
C ARG A 248 -2.22 15.18 -11.98
N THR A 249 -2.25 15.39 -10.68
CA THR A 249 -1.18 14.93 -9.77
C THR A 249 -1.10 13.40 -9.80
N TYR A 250 -2.23 12.71 -9.68
CA TYR A 250 -2.32 11.25 -9.71
C TYR A 250 -1.83 10.68 -11.04
N ASP A 251 -2.32 11.22 -12.16
CA ASP A 251 -1.89 10.82 -13.51
C ASP A 251 -0.40 11.01 -13.73
N SER A 252 0.16 12.09 -13.22
CA SER A 252 1.60 12.35 -13.36
C SER A 252 2.42 11.32 -12.61
N MET A 253 2.03 10.98 -11.38
CA MET A 253 2.76 10.00 -10.57
C MET A 253 2.68 8.60 -11.20
N TRP A 254 1.51 8.17 -11.68
CA TRP A 254 1.36 6.90 -12.39
C TRP A 254 2.25 6.81 -13.64
N ARG A 255 2.21 7.82 -14.51
CA ARG A 255 3.06 7.84 -15.71
C ARG A 255 4.54 7.73 -15.37
N LEU A 256 4.98 8.43 -14.32
CA LEU A 256 6.38 8.45 -13.92
C LEU A 256 6.80 7.16 -13.21
N ALA A 257 5.91 6.49 -12.47
CA ALA A 257 6.16 5.16 -11.91
C ALA A 257 6.34 4.11 -13.03
N ILE A 258 5.45 4.11 -14.01
CA ILE A 258 5.55 3.22 -15.18
C ILE A 258 6.85 3.51 -15.97
N ALA A 259 7.15 4.78 -16.24
CA ALA A 259 8.36 5.17 -16.96
C ALA A 259 9.66 4.89 -16.20
N ALA A 260 9.60 4.75 -14.88
CA ALA A 260 10.72 4.34 -14.03
C ALA A 260 10.98 2.83 -14.04
N GLY A 261 10.14 2.05 -14.71
CA GLY A 261 10.26 0.58 -14.74
C GLY A 261 9.92 -0.07 -13.39
N ALA A 262 8.93 0.50 -12.67
CA ALA A 262 8.48 -0.06 -11.40
C ALA A 262 8.10 -1.54 -11.52
N ASP A 263 8.57 -2.39 -10.60
CA ASP A 263 8.19 -3.80 -10.52
C ASP A 263 6.81 -3.97 -9.90
N ARG A 264 6.44 -3.01 -9.05
CA ARG A 264 5.19 -2.91 -8.33
C ARG A 264 4.82 -1.43 -8.21
N VAL A 265 3.54 -1.11 -8.10
CA VAL A 265 3.09 0.23 -7.72
C VAL A 265 2.31 0.11 -6.42
N THR A 266 2.64 0.94 -5.45
CA THR A 266 1.82 1.11 -4.25
C THR A 266 1.01 2.39 -4.36
N ILE A 267 -0.18 2.42 -3.77
CA ILE A 267 -1.06 3.60 -3.75
C ILE A 267 -1.15 4.12 -2.32
N THR A 268 -0.70 5.32 -2.11
CA THR A 268 -0.91 6.07 -0.87
C THR A 268 -2.05 7.04 -1.11
N SER A 269 -3.26 6.69 -0.65
CA SER A 269 -3.74 5.49 0.03
C SER A 269 -5.12 5.07 -0.49
N TYR A 270 -5.67 3.92 -0.06
CA TYR A 270 -7.10 3.67 -0.26
C TYR A 270 -7.93 4.58 0.66
N ASN A 271 -7.67 4.59 1.98
CA ASN A 271 -8.52 5.27 2.97
C ASN A 271 -7.78 6.00 4.10
N GLU A 272 -6.61 6.58 3.85
CA GLU A 272 -5.97 7.46 4.84
C GLU A 272 -6.58 8.88 4.77
N TRP A 273 -7.67 9.05 5.53
CA TRP A 273 -8.46 10.28 5.53
C TRP A 273 -7.75 11.46 6.21
N HIS A 274 -6.93 11.20 7.24
CA HIS A 274 -6.21 12.26 7.97
C HIS A 274 -5.19 12.96 7.07
N GLU A 275 -4.53 12.20 6.21
CA GLU A 275 -3.55 12.73 5.25
C GLU A 275 -4.19 13.29 3.97
N GLY A 276 -5.49 13.06 3.76
CA GLY A 276 -6.15 13.45 2.52
C GLY A 276 -5.58 12.75 1.29
N THR A 277 -4.94 11.59 1.45
CA THR A 277 -4.33 10.78 0.38
C THR A 277 -5.27 9.73 -0.19
N GLN A 278 -6.46 9.59 0.36
CA GLN A 278 -7.41 8.55 0.03
C GLN A 278 -7.89 8.61 -1.43
N ILE A 279 -8.13 7.43 -2.02
CA ILE A 279 -8.87 7.25 -3.28
C ILE A 279 -10.29 6.69 -3.02
N GLU A 280 -10.62 6.32 -1.79
CA GLU A 280 -11.97 5.96 -1.36
C GLU A 280 -12.94 7.09 -1.71
N PRO A 281 -14.18 6.81 -2.16
CA PRO A 281 -15.12 7.82 -2.61
C PRO A 281 -15.42 8.91 -1.57
N ALA A 282 -15.41 10.18 -2.02
CA ALA A 282 -15.66 11.34 -1.19
C ALA A 282 -16.76 12.23 -1.76
N VAL A 283 -17.63 12.73 -0.89
CA VAL A 283 -18.74 13.61 -1.26
C VAL A 283 -18.51 15.05 -0.81
N PRO A 284 -19.04 16.04 -1.56
CA PRO A 284 -19.09 17.42 -1.08
C PRO A 284 -20.02 17.49 0.15
N ARG A 285 -19.51 18.06 1.24
CA ARG A 285 -20.32 18.26 2.45
C ARG A 285 -20.04 19.62 3.06
N ASN A 286 -21.06 20.46 3.13
CA ASN A 286 -20.98 21.75 3.77
C ASN A 286 -21.57 21.68 5.18
N ARG A 287 -20.84 22.17 6.18
CA ARG A 287 -21.31 22.37 7.54
C ARG A 287 -21.13 23.83 7.94
N ALA A 288 -21.86 24.31 8.92
CA ALA A 288 -21.94 25.73 9.26
C ALA A 288 -20.59 26.42 9.45
N ARG A 289 -19.54 25.67 9.83
CA ARG A 289 -18.17 26.19 10.08
C ARG A 289 -17.09 25.62 9.17
N TYR A 290 -17.43 24.60 8.33
CA TYR A 290 -16.42 23.97 7.48
C TYR A 290 -17.03 23.42 6.18
N ARG A 291 -16.30 23.65 5.08
CA ARG A 291 -16.60 23.12 3.76
C ARG A 291 -15.57 22.05 3.43
N TYR A 292 -15.98 20.79 3.42
CA TYR A 292 -15.13 19.68 3.03
C TYR A 292 -14.75 19.76 1.55
N LEU A 293 -13.52 19.35 1.26
CA LEU A 293 -13.06 19.18 -0.12
C LEU A 293 -13.80 17.99 -0.76
N SER A 294 -13.84 17.97 -2.08
CA SER A 294 -14.43 16.89 -2.86
C SER A 294 -13.57 16.60 -4.08
N TYR A 295 -13.95 15.57 -4.83
CA TYR A 295 -13.33 15.25 -6.12
C TYR A 295 -13.99 15.94 -7.30
N ASP A 296 -14.92 16.85 -7.06
CA ASP A 296 -15.63 17.59 -8.12
C ASP A 296 -14.63 18.28 -9.05
N GLY A 297 -14.84 18.14 -10.38
CA GLY A 297 -13.94 18.61 -11.43
C GLY A 297 -12.78 17.66 -11.75
N ALA A 298 -12.61 16.55 -11.03
CA ALA A 298 -11.59 15.55 -11.35
C ALA A 298 -11.86 14.94 -12.74
N TRP A 299 -10.88 15.07 -13.64
CA TRP A 299 -10.99 14.68 -15.06
C TRP A 299 -12.25 15.20 -15.77
N GLY A 300 -12.78 16.36 -15.34
CA GLY A 300 -13.99 16.98 -15.88
C GLY A 300 -15.29 16.34 -15.39
N LEU A 301 -15.24 15.43 -14.42
CA LEU A 301 -16.41 14.80 -13.81
C LEU A 301 -16.98 15.68 -12.69
N HIS A 302 -18.31 15.66 -12.53
CA HIS A 302 -19.04 16.44 -11.53
C HIS A 302 -20.09 15.60 -10.81
N GLY A 303 -20.49 16.05 -9.60
CA GLY A 303 -21.53 15.38 -8.79
C GLY A 303 -21.17 13.92 -8.48
N ALA A 304 -22.17 13.04 -8.53
CA ALA A 304 -21.99 11.61 -8.19
C ALA A 304 -20.93 10.90 -9.07
N ALA A 305 -20.73 11.32 -10.33
CA ALA A 305 -19.69 10.75 -11.18
C ALA A 305 -18.28 11.11 -10.69
N ALA A 306 -18.09 12.26 -10.03
CA ALA A 306 -16.80 12.65 -9.48
C ALA A 306 -16.45 11.88 -8.21
N GLU A 307 -17.43 11.41 -7.43
CA GLU A 307 -17.22 10.71 -6.17
C GLU A 307 -16.34 9.47 -6.33
N PHE A 308 -16.52 8.72 -7.41
CA PHE A 308 -15.78 7.50 -7.74
C PHE A 308 -14.64 7.72 -8.74
N ALA A 309 -14.32 8.96 -9.08
CA ALA A 309 -13.38 9.28 -10.15
C ALA A 309 -11.99 8.68 -9.96
N TYR A 310 -11.47 8.66 -8.72
CA TYR A 310 -10.16 8.11 -8.41
C TYR A 310 -10.11 6.58 -8.53
N LEU A 311 -11.17 5.85 -8.16
CA LEU A 311 -11.26 4.40 -8.37
C LEU A 311 -11.28 4.06 -9.86
N ALA A 312 -12.11 4.75 -10.64
CA ALA A 312 -12.17 4.59 -12.09
C ALA A 312 -10.81 4.90 -12.76
N ARG A 313 -10.13 5.96 -12.29
CA ARG A 313 -8.81 6.33 -12.81
C ARG A 313 -7.72 5.35 -12.40
N THR A 314 -7.81 4.77 -11.21
CA THR A 314 -6.93 3.68 -10.77
C THR A 314 -7.07 2.48 -11.70
N ARG A 315 -8.30 2.07 -12.05
CA ARG A 315 -8.54 0.99 -13.02
C ARG A 315 -7.88 1.27 -14.36
N TYR A 316 -8.03 2.48 -14.88
CA TYR A 316 -7.39 2.88 -16.14
C TYR A 316 -5.86 2.70 -16.08
N TRP A 317 -5.21 3.17 -15.02
CA TRP A 317 -3.77 3.05 -14.86
C TRP A 317 -3.32 1.61 -14.58
N ALA A 318 -4.10 0.84 -13.84
CA ALA A 318 -3.86 -0.57 -13.58
C ALA A 318 -3.79 -1.37 -14.89
N ASP A 319 -4.72 -1.12 -15.80
CA ASP A 319 -4.75 -1.79 -17.11
C ASP A 319 -3.56 -1.40 -17.99
N ILE A 320 -3.08 -0.15 -17.90
CA ILE A 320 -1.86 0.30 -18.60
C ILE A 320 -0.63 -0.35 -17.99
N PHE A 321 -0.48 -0.30 -16.66
CA PHE A 321 0.67 -0.84 -15.96
C PHE A 321 0.89 -2.33 -16.26
N ARG A 322 -0.18 -3.12 -16.27
CA ARG A 322 -0.09 -4.55 -16.59
C ARG A 322 0.36 -4.82 -18.03
N LYS A 323 0.03 -3.94 -18.97
CA LYS A 323 0.42 -4.08 -20.39
C LYS A 323 1.87 -3.67 -20.66
N THR A 324 2.49 -2.92 -19.75
CA THR A 324 3.87 -2.42 -19.92
C THR A 324 4.93 -3.32 -19.28
N SER A 325 4.53 -4.49 -18.75
CA SER A 325 5.46 -5.45 -18.14
C SER A 325 6.53 -5.91 -19.12
N PRO A 326 7.82 -5.97 -18.71
CA PRO A 326 8.92 -6.47 -19.56
C PRO A 326 8.69 -7.88 -20.13
N LEU A 327 7.91 -8.72 -19.45
CA LEU A 327 7.54 -10.06 -19.92
C LEU A 327 6.66 -10.03 -21.18
N GLN A 328 5.78 -9.04 -21.36
CA GLN A 328 4.95 -8.91 -22.56
C GLN A 328 5.67 -8.23 -23.73
N LEU A 329 6.72 -7.44 -23.46
CA LEU A 329 7.53 -6.84 -24.51
C LEU A 329 8.41 -7.88 -25.23
N LYS A 330 8.90 -8.91 -24.50
CA LYS A 330 9.68 -10.00 -25.08
C LYS A 330 8.85 -10.93 -25.98
N THR A 331 7.57 -11.13 -25.68
CA THR A 331 6.66 -11.96 -26.52
C THR A 331 6.12 -11.24 -27.75
N ARG A 332 6.30 -9.93 -27.89
CA ARG A 332 5.92 -9.15 -29.09
C ARG A 332 7.09 -8.91 -30.04
N ALA A 333 8.31 -9.21 -29.61
CA ALA A 333 9.54 -9.08 -30.41
C ALA A 333 10.07 -10.41 -30.92
N SER A 334 9.39 -11.53 -30.65
CA SER A 334 9.57 -12.88 -31.21
C SER A 334 8.40 -13.23 -32.12
#